data_d112a383fe31bc39a2ff9dc8f00bc098
#
_entry.id   d112a383fe31bc39a2ff9dc8f00bc098
#
_cell.length_a   1.000
_cell.length_b   1.000
_cell.length_c   1.000
_cell.angle_alpha   90.00
_cell.angle_beta   90.00
_cell.angle_gamma   90.00
#
_symmetry.space_group_name_H-M   'P 1'
#
loop_
_entity.id
_entity.type
_entity.pdbx_description
1 polymer ?
#
loop_
_entity_poly.entity_id
_entity_poly.type
_entity_poly.pdbx_seq_one_letter_code
_entity_poly.pdbx_strand_id
1 'polypeptide(L)'
;MKARSVFSNPALLTIVAEGFLSRLSFGLISFALPLYAYHLGMKLSEIGILSSINLVVAMAFKPLMGAMADRFGLKRSFTAATALRSAVSLALAFVSSPWQLLAFRSAYGVSQSVRDPALNALLAEHGGKKMVASSFGWYSTAKSVGGSLESAIAGVLLAVTASNYSLVFVMAFVLSLLPVFMVGRYVQEKSETNEADETVATSEGAVPAERKEYPAGSIAASRSGLAIFSYVGLGVMISGTAQMLRGLLPILATQYAGLSEAQTGIIYTVSTLLVIFGGPLFGWLSDNVSQKLVLMVRGIANTFSSILFLAFPNLAGIAFGKAVDDLGKAAFKPAWGALMADVSSLDKTRRARTISFLCLGEDAGEIAGPVLAGFLWSAWGVPVVLGVRVLLALLTEVYATTLVGFLNRQQRMEAFSVAIAATRTIGEFSKGDAETDSG
;
A
#
# COMPACT_ATOMS: atom_id res chain seq x y z
N MET A 1 -21.95 -24.49 -1.25
CA MET A 1 -20.85 -23.86 -2.02
C MET A 1 -19.60 -23.87 -1.15
N LYS A 2 -18.55 -24.64 -1.54
CA LYS A 2 -17.25 -24.63 -0.82
C LYS A 2 -16.64 -23.26 -0.97
N ALA A 3 -16.37 -22.56 0.15
CA ALA A 3 -15.60 -21.32 0.14
C ALA A 3 -14.22 -21.61 -0.51
N ARG A 4 -13.98 -21.08 -1.70
CA ARG A 4 -12.64 -21.12 -2.31
C ARG A 4 -11.72 -20.29 -1.40
N SER A 5 -10.79 -20.94 -0.73
CA SER A 5 -9.77 -20.25 0.06
C SER A 5 -8.67 -19.73 -0.87
N VAL A 6 -7.96 -18.67 -0.48
CA VAL A 6 -6.79 -18.13 -1.20
C VAL A 6 -5.77 -19.25 -1.47
N PHE A 7 -5.67 -20.21 -0.56
CA PHE A 7 -4.77 -21.37 -0.65
C PHE A 7 -5.16 -22.41 -1.71
N SER A 8 -6.39 -22.38 -2.23
CA SER A 8 -6.83 -23.28 -3.30
C SER A 8 -6.51 -22.75 -4.70
N ASN A 9 -6.07 -21.48 -4.83
CA ASN A 9 -5.67 -20.90 -6.10
C ASN A 9 -4.11 -20.83 -6.19
N PRO A 10 -3.48 -21.67 -7.02
CA PRO A 10 -2.01 -21.75 -7.08
C PRO A 10 -1.36 -20.43 -7.55
N ALA A 11 -2.03 -19.65 -8.39
CA ALA A 11 -1.52 -18.34 -8.82
C ALA A 11 -1.50 -17.34 -7.65
N LEU A 12 -2.57 -17.27 -6.86
CA LEU A 12 -2.61 -16.41 -5.67
C LEU A 12 -1.58 -16.84 -4.62
N LEU A 13 -1.45 -18.15 -4.38
CA LEU A 13 -0.44 -18.68 -3.46
C LEU A 13 0.97 -18.29 -3.91
N THR A 14 1.23 -18.37 -5.22
CA THR A 14 2.52 -17.96 -5.81
C THR A 14 2.79 -16.46 -5.60
N ILE A 15 1.78 -15.61 -5.82
CA ILE A 15 1.91 -14.15 -5.60
C ILE A 15 2.15 -13.83 -4.12
N VAL A 16 1.48 -14.54 -3.21
CA VAL A 16 1.68 -14.38 -1.76
C VAL A 16 3.09 -14.82 -1.33
N ALA A 17 3.57 -15.96 -1.85
CA ALA A 17 4.93 -16.44 -1.60
C ALA A 17 5.98 -15.49 -2.19
N GLU A 18 5.73 -14.94 -3.38
CA GLU A 18 6.55 -13.86 -3.95
C GLU A 18 6.65 -12.67 -3.01
N GLY A 19 5.53 -12.23 -2.44
CA GLY A 19 5.52 -11.12 -1.49
C GLY A 19 6.42 -11.33 -0.28
N PHE A 20 6.44 -12.54 0.28
CA PHE A 20 7.33 -12.93 1.36
C PHE A 20 8.81 -12.91 0.94
N LEU A 21 9.16 -13.63 -0.13
CA LEU A 21 10.54 -13.77 -0.60
C LEU A 21 11.12 -12.45 -1.09
N SER A 22 10.35 -11.68 -1.85
CA SER A 22 10.73 -10.35 -2.32
C SER A 22 10.95 -9.38 -1.15
N ARG A 23 10.12 -9.47 -0.11
CA ARG A 23 10.29 -8.63 1.08
C ARG A 23 11.54 -9.01 1.85
N LEU A 24 11.78 -10.30 2.03
CA LEU A 24 12.97 -10.79 2.70
C LEU A 24 14.25 -10.37 1.96
N SER A 25 14.31 -10.57 0.64
CA SER A 25 15.42 -10.10 -0.19
C SER A 25 15.65 -8.59 -0.09
N PHE A 26 14.57 -7.81 -0.20
CA PHE A 26 14.65 -6.35 -0.08
C PHE A 26 15.15 -5.91 1.28
N GLY A 27 14.74 -6.58 2.33
CA GLY A 27 15.13 -6.24 3.68
C GLY A 27 16.60 -6.49 3.97
N LEU A 28 17.17 -7.58 3.45
CA LEU A 28 18.61 -7.80 3.50
C LEU A 28 19.39 -6.63 2.91
N ILE A 29 18.95 -6.16 1.72
CA ILE A 29 19.56 -5.00 1.06
C ILE A 29 19.33 -3.74 1.88
N SER A 30 18.11 -3.48 2.34
CA SER A 30 17.76 -2.26 3.07
C SER A 30 18.51 -2.12 4.40
N PHE A 31 18.85 -3.24 5.02
CA PHE A 31 19.65 -3.25 6.24
C PHE A 31 21.14 -3.07 5.94
N ALA A 32 21.69 -3.80 4.98
CA ALA A 32 23.12 -3.80 4.68
C ALA A 32 23.57 -2.54 3.90
N LEU A 33 22.73 -1.98 3.05
CA LEU A 33 23.07 -0.89 2.13
C LEU A 33 23.56 0.39 2.84
N PRO A 34 22.88 0.91 3.89
CA PRO A 34 23.37 2.09 4.61
C PRO A 34 24.71 1.87 5.30
N LEU A 35 24.93 0.67 5.86
CA LEU A 35 26.17 0.30 6.50
C LEU A 35 27.32 0.21 5.48
N TYR A 36 27.05 -0.39 4.33
CA TYR A 36 27.99 -0.48 3.23
C TYR A 36 28.33 0.89 2.65
N ALA A 37 27.31 1.75 2.47
CA ALA A 37 27.51 3.13 2.03
C ALA A 37 28.42 3.92 2.98
N TYR A 38 28.20 3.76 4.28
CA TYR A 38 29.06 4.36 5.31
C TYR A 38 30.50 3.82 5.23
N HIS A 39 30.67 2.52 5.02
CA HIS A 39 31.98 1.88 4.81
C HIS A 39 32.70 2.42 3.55
N LEU A 40 31.97 2.77 2.51
CA LEU A 40 32.49 3.43 1.30
C LEU A 40 32.75 4.94 1.48
N GLY A 41 32.60 5.50 2.68
CA GLY A 41 32.89 6.89 3.02
C GLY A 41 31.78 7.88 2.68
N MET A 42 30.55 7.43 2.43
CA MET A 42 29.40 8.33 2.22
C MET A 42 29.03 9.09 3.51
N LYS A 43 28.69 10.37 3.36
CA LYS A 43 28.17 11.18 4.45
C LYS A 43 26.76 10.74 4.85
N LEU A 44 26.36 10.97 6.11
CA LEU A 44 25.01 10.59 6.59
C LEU A 44 23.88 11.24 5.78
N SER A 45 24.06 12.47 5.30
CA SER A 45 23.10 13.12 4.39
C SER A 45 22.96 12.41 3.06
N GLU A 46 24.04 11.92 2.48
CA GLU A 46 24.06 11.15 1.23
C GLU A 46 23.41 9.77 1.42
N ILE A 47 23.61 9.15 2.59
CA ILE A 47 22.95 7.88 2.97
C ILE A 47 21.46 8.09 3.14
N GLY A 48 21.03 9.25 3.65
CA GLY A 48 19.61 9.63 3.70
C GLY A 48 18.99 9.71 2.31
N ILE A 49 19.67 10.34 1.35
CA ILE A 49 19.26 10.39 -0.06
C ILE A 49 19.22 8.98 -0.66
N LEU A 50 20.26 8.18 -0.44
CA LEU A 50 20.35 6.79 -0.91
C LEU A 50 19.16 5.95 -0.41
N SER A 51 18.72 6.17 0.82
CA SER A 51 17.57 5.46 1.40
C SER A 51 16.24 5.81 0.74
N SER A 52 16.09 7.03 0.24
CA SER A 52 14.84 7.58 -0.31
C SER A 52 14.76 7.56 -1.83
N ILE A 53 15.91 7.53 -2.53
CA ILE A 53 15.97 7.72 -3.99
C ILE A 53 15.13 6.71 -4.78
N ASN A 54 15.04 5.46 -4.32
CA ASN A 54 14.22 4.44 -4.97
C ASN A 54 12.72 4.78 -4.92
N LEU A 55 12.24 5.39 -3.84
CA LEU A 55 10.84 5.80 -3.71
C LEU A 55 10.55 7.01 -4.60
N VAL A 56 11.47 7.98 -4.64
CA VAL A 56 11.35 9.15 -5.53
C VAL A 56 11.29 8.72 -6.99
N VAL A 57 12.21 7.84 -7.41
CA VAL A 57 12.24 7.31 -8.78
C VAL A 57 10.98 6.49 -9.06
N ALA A 58 10.58 5.61 -8.14
CA ALA A 58 9.37 4.83 -8.30
C ALA A 58 8.14 5.72 -8.46
N MET A 59 8.00 6.75 -7.65
CA MET A 59 6.89 7.70 -7.73
C MET A 59 6.87 8.45 -9.06
N ALA A 60 8.01 8.95 -9.52
CA ALA A 60 8.12 9.70 -10.79
C ALA A 60 7.73 8.85 -12.02
N PHE A 61 8.13 7.57 -12.04
CA PHE A 61 7.89 6.68 -13.17
C PHE A 61 6.59 5.85 -13.07
N LYS A 62 5.97 5.76 -11.91
CA LYS A 62 4.78 4.91 -11.66
C LYS A 62 3.63 5.13 -12.66
N PRO A 63 3.23 6.37 -13.03
CA PRO A 63 2.14 6.59 -13.99
C PRO A 63 2.48 6.08 -15.40
N LEU A 64 3.74 6.29 -15.83
CA LEU A 64 4.21 5.85 -17.14
C LEU A 64 4.31 4.32 -17.22
N MET A 65 4.87 3.72 -16.18
CA MET A 65 5.07 2.27 -16.11
C MET A 65 3.77 1.49 -15.91
N GLY A 66 2.77 2.08 -15.25
CA GLY A 66 1.42 1.52 -15.21
C GLY A 66 0.80 1.39 -16.60
N ALA A 67 0.87 2.46 -17.40
CA ALA A 67 0.39 2.42 -18.79
C ALA A 67 1.17 1.44 -19.68
N MET A 68 2.47 1.25 -19.42
CA MET A 68 3.27 0.23 -20.10
C MET A 68 2.87 -1.18 -19.70
N ALA A 69 2.58 -1.43 -18.42
CA ALA A 69 2.14 -2.73 -17.94
C ALA A 69 0.81 -3.17 -18.58
N ASP A 70 -0.10 -2.23 -18.83
CA ASP A 70 -1.36 -2.49 -19.55
C ASP A 70 -1.12 -2.90 -21.01
N ARG A 71 -0.06 -2.36 -21.66
CA ARG A 71 0.26 -2.68 -23.07
C ARG A 71 1.04 -3.99 -23.25
N PHE A 72 1.97 -4.28 -22.35
CA PHE A 72 2.86 -5.45 -22.46
C PHE A 72 2.32 -6.69 -21.76
N GLY A 73 1.22 -6.59 -21.04
CA GLY A 73 0.63 -7.63 -20.21
C GLY A 73 1.16 -7.63 -18.78
N LEU A 74 0.26 -7.85 -17.83
CA LEU A 74 0.53 -7.74 -16.39
C LEU A 74 1.59 -8.74 -15.91
N LYS A 75 1.47 -10.01 -16.32
CA LYS A 75 2.42 -11.08 -15.96
C LYS A 75 3.83 -10.77 -16.47
N ARG A 76 3.95 -10.38 -17.75
CA ARG A 76 5.25 -10.10 -18.36
C ARG A 76 5.91 -8.92 -17.69
N SER A 77 5.17 -7.84 -17.46
CA SER A 77 5.65 -6.63 -16.77
C SER A 77 6.09 -6.94 -15.35
N PHE A 78 5.30 -7.70 -14.60
CA PHE A 78 5.63 -8.11 -13.23
C PHE A 78 6.88 -9.00 -13.18
N THR A 79 6.99 -9.97 -14.09
CA THR A 79 8.15 -10.88 -14.16
C THR A 79 9.42 -10.11 -14.56
N ALA A 80 9.34 -9.23 -15.57
CA ALA A 80 10.46 -8.39 -16.00
C ALA A 80 10.93 -7.45 -14.90
N ALA A 81 10.01 -6.81 -14.18
CA ALA A 81 10.34 -5.95 -13.06
C ALA A 81 11.01 -6.72 -11.91
N THR A 82 10.52 -7.93 -11.60
CA THR A 82 11.11 -8.80 -10.57
C THR A 82 12.49 -9.29 -10.99
N ALA A 83 12.68 -9.62 -12.28
CA ALA A 83 13.99 -9.99 -12.83
C ALA A 83 14.99 -8.81 -12.79
N LEU A 84 14.55 -7.59 -13.15
CA LEU A 84 15.37 -6.38 -13.01
C LEU A 84 15.81 -6.17 -11.56
N ARG A 85 14.89 -6.37 -10.61
CA ARG A 85 15.19 -6.29 -9.17
C ARG A 85 16.26 -7.30 -8.75
N SER A 86 16.17 -8.55 -9.21
CA SER A 86 17.18 -9.57 -8.98
C SER A 86 18.52 -9.17 -9.57
N ALA A 87 18.56 -8.70 -10.80
CA ALA A 87 19.78 -8.23 -11.45
C ALA A 87 20.44 -7.07 -10.67
N VAL A 88 19.65 -6.12 -10.18
CA VAL A 88 20.14 -5.03 -9.32
C VAL A 88 20.71 -5.57 -8.01
N SER A 89 20.08 -6.57 -7.39
CA SER A 89 20.59 -7.19 -6.16
C SER A 89 21.94 -7.85 -6.38
N LEU A 90 22.13 -8.51 -7.52
CA LEU A 90 23.42 -9.09 -7.90
C LEU A 90 24.47 -8.00 -8.18
N ALA A 91 24.09 -6.95 -8.91
CA ALA A 91 24.98 -5.85 -9.24
C ALA A 91 25.50 -5.12 -8.00
N LEU A 92 24.69 -5.01 -6.93
CA LEU A 92 25.10 -4.44 -5.65
C LEU A 92 26.25 -5.22 -4.99
N ALA A 93 26.41 -6.52 -5.25
CA ALA A 93 27.51 -7.31 -4.72
C ALA A 93 28.89 -6.92 -5.29
N PHE A 94 28.92 -6.24 -6.44
CA PHE A 94 30.14 -5.83 -7.13
C PHE A 94 30.40 -4.32 -7.08
N VAL A 95 29.59 -3.58 -6.31
CA VAL A 95 29.75 -2.13 -6.14
C VAL A 95 31.04 -1.84 -5.38
N SER A 96 31.78 -0.83 -5.85
CA SER A 96 33.02 -0.35 -5.24
C SER A 96 33.02 1.18 -5.01
N SER A 97 31.97 1.88 -5.44
CA SER A 97 31.93 3.34 -5.33
C SER A 97 30.54 3.88 -4.96
N PRO A 98 30.46 5.02 -4.24
CA PRO A 98 29.20 5.60 -3.77
C PRO A 98 28.17 5.89 -4.89
N TRP A 99 28.62 6.40 -6.05
CA TRP A 99 27.73 6.73 -7.17
C TRP A 99 27.05 5.50 -7.77
N GLN A 100 27.73 4.32 -7.76
CA GLN A 100 27.14 3.05 -8.21
C GLN A 100 26.00 2.63 -7.30
N LEU A 101 26.11 2.84 -5.97
CA LEU A 101 25.01 2.59 -5.03
C LEU A 101 23.78 3.42 -5.39
N LEU A 102 23.96 4.72 -5.66
CA LEU A 102 22.86 5.61 -6.07
C LEU A 102 22.24 5.16 -7.39
N ALA A 103 23.06 4.79 -8.39
CA ALA A 103 22.58 4.32 -9.68
C ALA A 103 21.76 3.03 -9.56
N PHE A 104 22.27 2.03 -8.84
CA PHE A 104 21.55 0.77 -8.65
C PHE A 104 20.32 0.92 -7.76
N ARG A 105 20.36 1.80 -6.78
CA ARG A 105 19.18 2.12 -5.97
C ARG A 105 18.09 2.83 -6.78
N SER A 106 18.48 3.68 -7.73
CA SER A 106 17.56 4.31 -8.69
C SER A 106 16.96 3.27 -9.64
N ALA A 107 17.76 2.35 -10.18
CA ALA A 107 17.29 1.24 -11.01
C ALA A 107 16.31 0.33 -10.26
N TYR A 108 16.53 0.12 -8.96
CA TYR A 108 15.57 -0.55 -8.09
C TYR A 108 14.23 0.20 -8.03
N GLY A 109 14.25 1.53 -7.97
CA GLY A 109 13.04 2.38 -8.04
C GLY A 109 12.29 2.23 -9.36
N VAL A 110 12.99 2.14 -10.49
CA VAL A 110 12.38 1.85 -11.80
C VAL A 110 11.70 0.47 -11.77
N SER A 111 12.38 -0.56 -11.26
CA SER A 111 11.76 -1.88 -11.07
C SER A 111 10.47 -1.80 -10.25
N GLN A 112 10.49 -1.05 -9.16
CA GLN A 112 9.35 -0.87 -8.27
C GLN A 112 8.18 -0.17 -8.96
N SER A 113 8.44 0.83 -9.82
CA SER A 113 7.41 1.57 -10.56
C SER A 113 6.61 0.70 -11.53
N VAL A 114 7.25 -0.33 -12.10
CA VAL A 114 6.60 -1.32 -12.99
C VAL A 114 5.89 -2.40 -12.17
N ARG A 115 6.59 -2.90 -11.14
CA ARG A 115 6.14 -4.06 -10.36
C ARG A 115 4.85 -3.79 -9.58
N ASP A 116 4.78 -2.65 -8.89
CA ASP A 116 3.69 -2.39 -7.96
C ASP A 116 2.31 -2.26 -8.65
N PRO A 117 2.14 -1.54 -9.78
CA PRO A 117 0.90 -1.53 -10.52
C PRO A 117 0.52 -2.91 -11.07
N ALA A 118 1.47 -3.63 -11.69
CA ALA A 118 1.24 -4.95 -12.25
C ALA A 118 0.84 -5.96 -11.17
N LEU A 119 1.48 -5.92 -10.00
CA LEU A 119 1.13 -6.75 -8.85
C LEU A 119 -0.29 -6.49 -8.35
N ASN A 120 -0.65 -5.22 -8.16
CA ASN A 120 -1.97 -4.86 -7.67
C ASN A 120 -3.07 -5.32 -8.64
N ALA A 121 -2.83 -5.19 -9.94
CA ALA A 121 -3.73 -5.69 -10.96
C ALA A 121 -3.84 -7.23 -10.95
N LEU A 122 -2.72 -7.96 -10.84
CA LEU A 122 -2.71 -9.42 -10.72
C LEU A 122 -3.42 -9.92 -9.46
N LEU A 123 -3.25 -9.26 -8.31
CA LEU A 123 -3.97 -9.59 -7.07
C LEU A 123 -5.49 -9.39 -7.24
N ALA A 124 -5.90 -8.31 -7.91
CA ALA A 124 -7.30 -8.04 -8.18
C ALA A 124 -7.90 -9.06 -9.15
N GLU A 125 -7.18 -9.38 -10.23
CA GLU A 125 -7.61 -10.33 -11.27
C GLU A 125 -7.78 -11.76 -10.72
N HIS A 126 -6.77 -12.28 -10.01
CA HIS A 126 -6.80 -13.64 -9.46
C HIS A 126 -7.66 -13.77 -8.20
N GLY A 127 -7.90 -12.67 -7.47
CA GLY A 127 -8.84 -12.62 -6.34
C GLY A 127 -10.29 -12.73 -6.78
N GLY A 128 -10.61 -12.35 -8.02
CA GLY A 128 -11.97 -12.36 -8.56
C GLY A 128 -12.92 -11.47 -7.75
N LYS A 129 -14.23 -11.51 -8.04
CA LYS A 129 -15.24 -10.61 -7.42
C LYS A 129 -15.41 -10.77 -5.90
N LYS A 130 -14.99 -11.90 -5.29
CA LYS A 130 -15.31 -12.25 -3.89
C LYS A 130 -14.11 -12.27 -2.94
N MET A 131 -12.86 -12.27 -3.43
CA MET A 131 -11.68 -12.47 -2.59
C MET A 131 -10.57 -11.44 -2.83
N VAL A 132 -10.87 -10.31 -3.43
CA VAL A 132 -9.88 -9.25 -3.70
C VAL A 132 -9.25 -8.75 -2.41
N ALA A 133 -10.06 -8.34 -1.44
CA ALA A 133 -9.58 -7.85 -0.14
C ALA A 133 -8.75 -8.91 0.61
N SER A 134 -9.20 -10.16 0.60
CA SER A 134 -8.46 -11.28 1.19
C SER A 134 -7.11 -11.52 0.50
N SER A 135 -7.03 -11.39 -0.82
CA SER A 135 -5.79 -11.55 -1.59
C SER A 135 -4.76 -10.48 -1.20
N PHE A 136 -5.17 -9.21 -1.13
CA PHE A 136 -4.33 -8.13 -0.63
C PHE A 136 -3.93 -8.31 0.84
N GLY A 137 -4.86 -8.78 1.68
CA GLY A 137 -4.61 -9.07 3.09
C GLY A 137 -3.53 -10.14 3.28
N TRP A 138 -3.65 -11.28 2.62
CA TRP A 138 -2.65 -12.35 2.67
C TRP A 138 -1.30 -11.95 2.11
N TYR A 139 -1.29 -11.21 1.00
CA TYR A 139 -0.07 -10.65 0.43
C TYR A 139 0.62 -9.69 1.42
N SER A 140 -0.14 -8.79 2.04
CA SER A 140 0.37 -7.86 3.06
C SER A 140 0.91 -8.59 4.29
N THR A 141 0.21 -9.63 4.76
CA THR A 141 0.66 -10.49 5.87
C THR A 141 1.97 -11.18 5.53
N ALA A 142 2.08 -11.79 4.35
CA ALA A 142 3.30 -12.44 3.90
C ALA A 142 4.50 -11.47 3.85
N LYS A 143 4.28 -10.24 3.34
CA LYS A 143 5.28 -9.17 3.38
C LYS A 143 5.65 -8.77 4.80
N SER A 144 4.70 -8.70 5.71
CA SER A 144 4.97 -8.34 7.11
C SER A 144 5.81 -9.40 7.80
N VAL A 145 5.51 -10.68 7.57
CA VAL A 145 6.32 -11.81 8.10
C VAL A 145 7.74 -11.76 7.53
N GLY A 146 7.89 -11.55 6.22
CA GLY A 146 9.21 -11.37 5.59
C GLY A 146 9.98 -10.19 6.20
N GLY A 147 9.28 -9.07 6.43
CA GLY A 147 9.84 -7.86 7.05
C GLY A 147 10.29 -8.03 8.50
N SER A 148 9.70 -8.96 9.26
CA SER A 148 10.13 -9.28 10.63
C SER A 148 11.43 -10.02 10.67
N LEU A 149 11.68 -10.88 9.68
CA LEU A 149 12.84 -11.75 9.64
C LEU A 149 14.04 -11.08 8.97
N GLU A 150 13.81 -10.09 8.11
CA GLU A 150 14.84 -9.47 7.27
C GLU A 150 16.01 -8.92 8.07
N SER A 151 15.73 -8.13 9.12
CA SER A 151 16.78 -7.47 9.92
C SER A 151 17.57 -8.47 10.78
N ALA A 152 16.88 -9.47 11.32
CA ALA A 152 17.52 -10.53 12.09
C ALA A 152 18.47 -11.35 11.20
N ILE A 153 18.01 -11.78 10.03
CA ILE A 153 18.82 -12.56 9.09
C ILE A 153 20.00 -11.73 8.57
N ALA A 154 19.78 -10.47 8.20
CA ALA A 154 20.83 -9.59 7.72
C ALA A 154 21.91 -9.34 8.80
N GLY A 155 21.48 -9.08 10.05
CA GLY A 155 22.38 -8.88 11.18
C GLY A 155 23.22 -10.12 11.50
N VAL A 156 22.60 -11.30 11.52
CA VAL A 156 23.30 -12.58 11.72
C VAL A 156 24.29 -12.84 10.58
N LEU A 157 23.87 -12.65 9.33
CA LEU A 157 24.76 -12.81 8.16
C LEU A 157 25.99 -11.91 8.25
N LEU A 158 25.82 -10.63 8.56
CA LEU A 158 26.95 -9.70 8.70
C LEU A 158 27.87 -10.10 9.86
N ALA A 159 27.31 -10.53 11.00
CA ALA A 159 28.09 -10.97 12.15
C ALA A 159 28.94 -12.22 11.84
N VAL A 160 28.33 -13.24 11.20
CA VAL A 160 29.01 -14.51 10.88
C VAL A 160 30.02 -14.35 9.74
N THR A 161 29.76 -13.41 8.81
CA THR A 161 30.63 -13.20 7.63
C THR A 161 31.66 -12.09 7.83
N ALA A 162 31.87 -11.62 9.05
CA ALA A 162 32.79 -10.52 9.38
C ALA A 162 32.52 -9.26 8.50
N SER A 163 31.24 -8.85 8.39
CA SER A 163 30.77 -7.70 7.62
C SER A 163 31.00 -7.81 6.09
N ASN A 164 30.90 -9.01 5.55
CA ASN A 164 30.96 -9.21 4.10
C ASN A 164 29.64 -8.79 3.43
N TYR A 165 29.53 -7.51 3.07
CA TYR A 165 28.33 -6.94 2.42
C TYR A 165 28.02 -7.59 1.07
N SER A 166 29.05 -7.94 0.27
CA SER A 166 28.86 -8.58 -1.04
C SER A 166 28.13 -9.91 -0.90
N LEU A 167 28.44 -10.70 0.12
CA LEU A 167 27.76 -11.97 0.37
C LEU A 167 26.30 -11.76 0.76
N VAL A 168 25.97 -10.73 1.54
CA VAL A 168 24.58 -10.37 1.88
C VAL A 168 23.80 -10.01 0.61
N PHE A 169 24.39 -9.26 -0.33
CA PHE A 169 23.75 -8.92 -1.60
C PHE A 169 23.59 -10.12 -2.53
N VAL A 170 24.54 -11.05 -2.56
CA VAL A 170 24.41 -12.33 -3.28
C VAL A 170 23.26 -13.18 -2.69
N MET A 171 23.16 -13.26 -1.37
CA MET A 171 22.03 -13.95 -0.71
C MET A 171 20.71 -13.29 -1.04
N ALA A 172 20.64 -11.96 -1.06
CA ALA A 172 19.48 -11.21 -1.49
C ALA A 172 19.11 -11.50 -2.97
N PHE A 173 20.12 -11.62 -3.84
CA PHE A 173 19.93 -12.05 -5.23
C PHE A 173 19.32 -13.45 -5.32
N VAL A 174 19.88 -14.44 -4.65
CA VAL A 174 19.37 -15.83 -4.65
C VAL A 174 17.91 -15.87 -4.19
N LEU A 175 17.59 -15.16 -3.09
CA LEU A 175 16.21 -15.05 -2.60
C LEU A 175 15.28 -14.35 -3.58
N SER A 176 15.76 -13.34 -4.32
CA SER A 176 14.94 -12.63 -5.31
C SER A 176 14.77 -13.39 -6.63
N LEU A 177 15.62 -14.35 -6.91
CA LEU A 177 15.55 -15.18 -8.12
C LEU A 177 14.40 -16.20 -8.04
N LEU A 178 14.13 -16.74 -6.84
CA LEU A 178 13.03 -17.70 -6.62
C LEU A 178 11.67 -17.15 -7.08
N PRO A 179 11.25 -15.94 -6.71
CA PRO A 179 10.02 -15.31 -7.20
C PRO A 179 9.93 -15.22 -8.72
N VAL A 180 11.04 -14.92 -9.41
CA VAL A 180 11.05 -14.82 -10.88
C VAL A 180 10.63 -16.13 -11.51
N PHE A 181 11.22 -17.26 -11.04
CA PHE A 181 10.85 -18.59 -11.52
C PHE A 181 9.41 -18.96 -11.16
N MET A 182 9.01 -18.71 -9.91
CA MET A 182 7.67 -19.06 -9.43
C MET A 182 6.58 -18.31 -10.21
N VAL A 183 6.72 -17.02 -10.39
CA VAL A 183 5.75 -16.20 -11.13
C VAL A 183 5.74 -16.58 -12.60
N GLY A 184 6.90 -16.73 -13.21
CA GLY A 184 7.02 -17.16 -14.61
C GLY A 184 6.31 -18.49 -14.90
N ARG A 185 6.36 -19.44 -13.94
CA ARG A 185 5.84 -20.81 -14.11
C ARG A 185 4.37 -20.97 -13.73
N TYR A 186 3.92 -20.34 -12.63
CA TYR A 186 2.63 -20.64 -12.00
C TYR A 186 1.57 -19.56 -12.16
N VAL A 187 1.95 -18.30 -12.44
CA VAL A 187 0.97 -17.26 -12.75
C VAL A 187 0.63 -17.32 -14.21
N GLN A 188 -0.66 -17.50 -14.53
CA GLN A 188 -1.16 -17.48 -15.91
C GLN A 188 -1.78 -16.11 -16.18
N GLU A 189 -1.56 -15.57 -17.38
CA GLU A 189 -2.27 -14.41 -17.87
C GLU A 189 -3.68 -14.85 -18.25
N LYS A 190 -4.73 -14.28 -17.68
CA LYS A 190 -6.09 -14.51 -18.13
C LYS A 190 -6.22 -13.87 -19.50
N SER A 191 -6.38 -14.70 -20.52
CA SER A 191 -6.64 -14.20 -21.88
C SER A 191 -8.03 -13.57 -21.91
N GLU A 192 -8.16 -12.41 -22.51
CA GLU A 192 -9.46 -11.70 -22.69
C GLU A 192 -10.52 -12.58 -23.40
N THR A 193 -10.09 -13.64 -24.13
CA THR A 193 -10.97 -14.63 -24.76
C THR A 193 -11.83 -15.42 -23.78
N ASN A 194 -11.41 -15.57 -22.50
CA ASN A 194 -12.21 -16.31 -21.51
C ASN A 194 -13.30 -15.46 -20.87
N GLU A 195 -13.22 -14.12 -20.93
CA GLU A 195 -14.32 -13.25 -20.48
C GLU A 195 -15.43 -13.17 -21.52
N ALA A 196 -15.11 -13.31 -22.82
CA ALA A 196 -16.10 -13.41 -23.88
C ALA A 196 -16.91 -14.71 -23.80
N ASP A 197 -16.27 -15.85 -23.47
CA ASP A 197 -16.95 -17.14 -23.31
C ASP A 197 -17.80 -17.21 -22.02
N GLU A 198 -17.35 -16.64 -20.89
CA GLU A 198 -18.17 -16.56 -19.67
C GLU A 198 -19.34 -15.58 -19.81
N THR A 199 -19.21 -14.52 -20.63
CA THR A 199 -20.31 -13.60 -20.96
C THR A 199 -21.29 -14.19 -21.96
N VAL A 200 -20.86 -15.02 -22.88
CA VAL A 200 -21.73 -15.73 -23.83
C VAL A 200 -22.54 -16.83 -23.13
N ALA A 201 -21.95 -17.57 -22.20
CA ALA A 201 -22.64 -18.62 -21.45
C ALA A 201 -23.67 -18.10 -20.42
N THR A 202 -23.63 -16.79 -20.05
CA THR A 202 -24.60 -16.16 -19.16
C THR A 202 -25.60 -15.27 -19.88
N SER A 203 -25.49 -15.08 -21.20
CA SER A 203 -26.33 -14.15 -21.97
C SER A 203 -27.53 -14.80 -22.70
N GLU A 204 -27.77 -16.11 -22.57
CA GLU A 204 -28.96 -16.76 -23.13
C GLU A 204 -30.28 -16.45 -22.38
N GLY A 205 -30.31 -15.44 -21.54
CA GLY A 205 -31.51 -15.03 -20.82
C GLY A 205 -31.62 -13.54 -20.48
N ALA A 206 -30.73 -12.68 -20.96
CA ALA A 206 -30.76 -11.26 -20.65
C ALA A 206 -31.12 -10.43 -21.90
N VAL A 207 -32.27 -9.77 -21.83
CA VAL A 207 -32.73 -8.69 -22.75
C VAL A 207 -31.58 -7.66 -22.89
N PRO A 208 -31.24 -7.20 -24.12
CA PRO A 208 -30.19 -6.21 -24.32
C PRO A 208 -30.53 -4.93 -23.57
N ALA A 209 -29.76 -4.64 -22.52
CA ALA A 209 -29.85 -3.34 -21.86
C ALA A 209 -29.31 -2.29 -22.85
N GLU A 210 -30.18 -1.45 -23.33
CA GLU A 210 -29.91 -0.27 -24.15
C GLU A 210 -28.77 0.53 -23.51
N ARG A 211 -27.69 0.69 -24.24
CA ARG A 211 -26.55 1.53 -23.84
C ARG A 211 -26.99 2.98 -23.88
N LYS A 212 -27.57 3.48 -22.80
CA LYS A 212 -27.85 4.92 -22.65
C LYS A 212 -26.50 5.64 -22.58
N GLU A 213 -26.13 6.26 -23.70
CA GLU A 213 -25.07 7.28 -23.72
C GLU A 213 -25.58 8.47 -22.90
N TYR A 214 -25.05 8.61 -21.69
CA TYR A 214 -25.21 9.83 -20.93
C TYR A 214 -24.30 10.90 -21.55
N PRO A 215 -24.83 12.11 -21.88
CA PRO A 215 -23.98 13.18 -22.39
C PRO A 215 -22.90 13.51 -21.34
N ALA A 216 -21.64 13.44 -21.75
CA ALA A 216 -20.50 13.80 -20.94
C ALA A 216 -20.52 15.31 -20.64
N GLY A 217 -21.26 15.70 -19.62
CA GLY A 217 -21.32 17.07 -19.15
C GLY A 217 -19.98 17.42 -18.47
N SER A 218 -19.28 18.41 -18.99
CA SER A 218 -18.01 18.96 -18.51
C SER A 218 -18.00 19.32 -16.99
N ILE A 219 -19.16 19.51 -16.41
CA ILE A 219 -19.37 19.83 -14.98
C ILE A 219 -19.17 18.59 -14.08
N ALA A 220 -19.59 17.38 -14.52
CA ALA A 220 -19.40 16.15 -13.77
C ALA A 220 -17.92 15.73 -13.75
N ALA A 221 -17.20 15.92 -14.86
CA ALA A 221 -15.77 15.62 -14.94
C ALA A 221 -14.90 16.54 -14.05
N SER A 222 -15.27 17.82 -13.91
CA SER A 222 -14.57 18.76 -13.02
C SER A 222 -14.80 18.44 -11.53
N ARG A 223 -16.02 18.04 -11.17
CA ARG A 223 -16.35 17.64 -9.78
C ARG A 223 -15.70 16.33 -9.36
N SER A 224 -15.61 15.37 -10.27
CA SER A 224 -14.89 14.09 -9.99
C SER A 224 -13.40 14.31 -9.81
N GLY A 225 -12.77 15.21 -10.57
CA GLY A 225 -11.37 15.57 -10.41
C GLY A 225 -11.06 16.16 -9.03
N LEU A 226 -11.86 17.12 -8.57
CA LEU A 226 -11.68 17.74 -7.24
C LEU A 226 -11.84 16.73 -6.11
N ALA A 227 -12.81 15.81 -6.23
CA ALA A 227 -12.99 14.72 -5.27
C ALA A 227 -11.76 13.82 -5.20
N ILE A 228 -11.19 13.41 -6.34
CA ILE A 228 -9.97 12.57 -6.36
C ILE A 228 -8.80 13.28 -5.68
N PHE A 229 -8.59 14.58 -5.95
CA PHE A 229 -7.54 15.36 -5.29
C PHE A 229 -7.71 15.43 -3.76
N SER A 230 -8.94 15.53 -3.27
CA SER A 230 -9.21 15.49 -1.84
C SER A 230 -8.80 14.15 -1.20
N TYR A 231 -9.05 13.03 -1.88
CA TYR A 231 -8.60 11.72 -1.41
C TYR A 231 -7.09 11.51 -1.52
N VAL A 232 -6.44 12.07 -2.55
CA VAL A 232 -4.99 12.11 -2.65
C VAL A 232 -4.40 12.86 -1.45
N GLY A 233 -4.95 14.03 -1.13
CA GLY A 233 -4.57 14.80 0.07
C GLY A 233 -4.74 14.02 1.37
N LEU A 234 -5.85 13.26 1.50
CA LEU A 234 -6.07 12.36 2.63
C LEU A 234 -4.98 11.29 2.71
N GLY A 235 -4.61 10.67 1.59
CA GLY A 235 -3.53 9.70 1.51
C GLY A 235 -2.19 10.27 1.98
N VAL A 236 -1.85 11.49 1.52
CA VAL A 236 -0.64 12.22 1.98
C VAL A 236 -0.65 12.43 3.49
N MET A 237 -1.75 12.90 4.05
CA MET A 237 -1.86 13.21 5.48
C MET A 237 -1.78 11.96 6.35
N ILE A 238 -2.53 10.90 6.00
CA ILE A 238 -2.53 9.65 6.77
C ILE A 238 -1.13 9.00 6.70
N SER A 239 -0.57 8.85 5.50
CA SER A 239 0.72 8.21 5.30
C SER A 239 1.84 9.04 5.90
N GLY A 240 1.84 10.36 5.69
CA GLY A 240 2.82 11.28 6.26
C GLY A 240 2.87 11.20 7.79
N THR A 241 1.73 11.31 8.45
CA THR A 241 1.64 11.21 9.91
C THR A 241 2.06 9.82 10.41
N ALA A 242 1.68 8.75 9.68
CA ALA A 242 2.05 7.39 10.01
C ALA A 242 3.55 7.14 9.96
N GLN A 243 4.23 7.74 8.99
CA GLN A 243 5.64 7.47 8.70
C GLN A 243 6.61 8.47 9.33
N MET A 244 6.10 9.53 10.01
CA MET A 244 6.96 10.53 10.68
C MET A 244 8.02 9.89 11.59
N LEU A 245 7.65 8.85 12.33
CA LEU A 245 8.58 8.18 13.25
C LEU A 245 9.33 7.00 12.61
N ARG A 246 9.12 6.73 11.30
CA ARG A 246 9.84 5.67 10.61
C ARG A 246 11.34 6.01 10.55
N GLY A 247 12.17 5.12 11.08
CA GLY A 247 13.62 5.34 11.19
C GLY A 247 14.06 6.24 12.34
N LEU A 248 13.18 7.10 12.86
CA LEU A 248 13.49 7.96 14.02
C LEU A 248 13.13 7.31 15.37
N LEU A 249 12.20 6.35 15.36
CA LEU A 249 11.75 5.71 16.60
C LEU A 249 12.86 4.92 17.33
N PRO A 250 13.79 4.21 16.67
CA PRO A 250 14.93 3.61 17.36
C PRO A 250 15.80 4.66 18.08
N ILE A 251 16.02 5.81 17.44
CA ILE A 251 16.76 6.93 18.02
C ILE A 251 15.98 7.54 19.17
N LEU A 252 14.66 7.69 19.04
CA LEU A 252 13.79 8.13 20.12
C LEU A 252 13.86 7.17 21.31
N ALA A 253 13.81 5.87 21.08
CA ALA A 253 13.91 4.87 22.15
C ALA A 253 15.27 4.92 22.85
N THR A 254 16.36 5.01 22.09
CA THR A 254 17.72 4.94 22.66
C THR A 254 18.19 6.29 23.21
N GLN A 255 18.03 7.40 22.48
CA GLN A 255 18.57 8.71 22.84
C GLN A 255 17.64 9.53 23.74
N TYR A 256 16.32 9.41 23.54
CA TYR A 256 15.36 10.20 24.31
C TYR A 256 14.81 9.43 25.51
N ALA A 257 14.46 8.16 25.34
CA ALA A 257 13.95 7.32 26.43
C ALA A 257 15.06 6.52 27.18
N GLY A 258 16.31 6.59 26.76
CA GLY A 258 17.45 5.93 27.42
C GLY A 258 17.44 4.40 27.38
N LEU A 259 16.73 3.80 26.42
CA LEU A 259 16.65 2.34 26.30
C LEU A 259 17.91 1.77 25.64
N SER A 260 18.26 0.54 26.00
CA SER A 260 19.30 -0.18 25.30
C SER A 260 18.85 -0.61 23.90
N GLU A 261 19.80 -0.88 23.00
CA GLU A 261 19.52 -1.42 21.66
C GLU A 261 18.78 -2.76 21.74
N ALA A 262 19.15 -3.61 22.71
CA ALA A 262 18.50 -4.89 22.96
C ALA A 262 17.01 -4.72 23.37
N GLN A 263 16.73 -3.81 24.30
CA GLN A 263 15.36 -3.50 24.70
C GLN A 263 14.54 -2.95 23.52
N THR A 264 15.13 -2.06 22.73
CA THR A 264 14.53 -1.52 21.53
C THR A 264 14.22 -2.64 20.52
N GLY A 265 15.16 -3.56 20.29
CA GLY A 265 14.98 -4.73 19.42
C GLY A 265 13.84 -5.65 19.86
N ILE A 266 13.72 -5.92 21.17
CA ILE A 266 12.61 -6.70 21.73
C ILE A 266 11.26 -6.01 21.48
N ILE A 267 11.18 -4.70 21.71
CA ILE A 267 9.97 -3.91 21.45
C ILE A 267 9.54 -4.06 19.99
N TYR A 268 10.47 -3.95 19.04
CA TYR A 268 10.19 -4.11 17.63
C TYR A 268 9.69 -5.53 17.28
N THR A 269 10.31 -6.55 17.85
CA THR A 269 9.93 -7.95 17.63
C THR A 269 8.49 -8.21 18.12
N VAL A 270 8.18 -7.83 19.35
CA VAL A 270 6.84 -7.99 19.93
C VAL A 270 5.79 -7.21 19.13
N SER A 271 6.11 -5.98 18.78
CA SER A 271 5.24 -5.11 18.00
C SER A 271 4.94 -5.69 16.61
N THR A 272 5.91 -6.31 15.96
CA THR A 272 5.71 -6.96 14.67
C THR A 272 4.73 -8.14 14.75
N LEU A 273 4.76 -8.91 15.83
CA LEU A 273 3.78 -9.98 16.07
C LEU A 273 2.35 -9.42 16.12
N LEU A 274 2.15 -8.25 16.75
CA LEU A 274 0.85 -7.58 16.78
C LEU A 274 0.36 -7.19 15.38
N VAL A 275 1.25 -6.76 14.49
CA VAL A 275 0.89 -6.43 13.10
C VAL A 275 0.46 -7.68 12.32
N ILE A 276 1.15 -8.81 12.52
CA ILE A 276 0.84 -10.08 11.85
C ILE A 276 -0.59 -10.53 12.18
N PHE A 277 -0.97 -10.48 13.44
CA PHE A 277 -2.31 -10.87 13.88
C PHE A 277 -3.35 -9.76 13.65
N GLY A 278 -2.96 -8.49 13.81
CA GLY A 278 -3.83 -7.33 13.63
C GLY A 278 -4.31 -7.14 12.19
N GLY A 279 -3.47 -7.39 11.20
CA GLY A 279 -3.81 -7.19 9.79
C GLY A 279 -5.06 -7.96 9.33
N PRO A 280 -5.12 -9.29 9.48
CA PRO A 280 -6.31 -10.08 9.16
C PRO A 280 -7.54 -9.70 10.00
N LEU A 281 -7.36 -9.40 11.28
CA LEU A 281 -8.45 -8.98 12.18
C LEU A 281 -9.09 -7.66 11.71
N PHE A 282 -8.28 -6.64 11.42
CA PHE A 282 -8.78 -5.36 10.92
C PHE A 282 -9.31 -5.46 9.49
N GLY A 283 -8.78 -6.36 8.67
CA GLY A 283 -9.36 -6.68 7.36
C GLY A 283 -10.78 -7.20 7.50
N TRP A 284 -10.99 -8.20 8.34
CA TRP A 284 -12.31 -8.74 8.64
C TRP A 284 -13.26 -7.68 9.23
N LEU A 285 -12.75 -6.85 10.17
CA LEU A 285 -13.54 -5.78 10.78
C LEU A 285 -13.96 -4.71 9.76
N SER A 286 -13.07 -4.37 8.83
CA SER A 286 -13.34 -3.43 7.75
C SER A 286 -14.43 -3.92 6.81
N ASP A 287 -14.39 -5.22 6.46
CA ASP A 287 -15.32 -5.82 5.51
C ASP A 287 -16.70 -6.10 6.12
N ASN A 288 -16.77 -6.43 7.43
CA ASN A 288 -18.00 -6.90 8.06
C ASN A 288 -18.67 -5.88 9.00
N VAL A 289 -17.92 -4.90 9.52
CA VAL A 289 -18.45 -3.92 10.48
C VAL A 289 -18.47 -2.51 9.91
N SER A 290 -17.31 -1.91 9.68
CA SER A 290 -17.22 -0.56 9.14
C SER A 290 -15.81 -0.16 8.75
N GLN A 291 -15.62 0.18 7.49
CA GLN A 291 -14.42 0.79 6.94
C GLN A 291 -14.02 2.09 7.67
N LYS A 292 -15.04 2.95 7.94
CA LYS A 292 -14.85 4.22 8.63
C LYS A 292 -14.29 4.03 10.03
N LEU A 293 -14.83 3.06 10.79
CA LEU A 293 -14.36 2.75 12.14
C LEU A 293 -12.90 2.30 12.12
N VAL A 294 -12.51 1.44 11.18
CA VAL A 294 -11.14 0.95 11.07
C VAL A 294 -10.16 2.06 10.65
N LEU A 295 -10.57 3.00 9.79
CA LEU A 295 -9.78 4.19 9.47
C LEU A 295 -9.58 5.10 10.69
N MET A 296 -10.63 5.32 11.51
CA MET A 296 -10.53 6.10 12.76
C MET A 296 -9.56 5.49 13.76
N VAL A 297 -9.47 4.15 13.84
CA VAL A 297 -8.48 3.46 14.69
C VAL A 297 -7.06 3.93 14.38
N ARG A 298 -6.75 4.22 13.11
CA ARG A 298 -5.43 4.72 12.71
C ARG A 298 -5.13 6.10 13.27
N GLY A 299 -6.07 7.06 13.18
CA GLY A 299 -5.91 8.41 13.70
C GLY A 299 -5.76 8.42 15.24
N ILE A 300 -6.62 7.67 15.92
CA ILE A 300 -6.57 7.51 17.38
C ILE A 300 -5.23 6.89 17.80
N ALA A 301 -4.77 5.84 17.11
CA ALA A 301 -3.51 5.18 17.41
C ALA A 301 -2.30 6.10 17.25
N ASN A 302 -2.27 6.95 16.19
CA ASN A 302 -1.22 7.95 16.00
C ASN A 302 -1.16 8.97 17.15
N THR A 303 -2.32 9.48 17.52
CA THR A 303 -2.44 10.48 18.61
C THR A 303 -2.02 9.87 19.93
N PHE A 304 -2.61 8.73 20.28
CA PHE A 304 -2.37 8.08 21.56
C PHE A 304 -0.93 7.58 21.71
N SER A 305 -0.35 6.98 20.68
CA SER A 305 1.07 6.56 20.69
C SER A 305 2.01 7.76 20.89
N SER A 306 1.73 8.89 20.26
CA SER A 306 2.55 10.09 20.38
C SER A 306 2.49 10.69 21.79
N ILE A 307 1.30 10.69 22.40
CA ILE A 307 1.12 11.11 23.81
C ILE A 307 1.89 10.17 24.75
N LEU A 308 1.82 8.85 24.52
CA LEU A 308 2.56 7.88 25.33
C LEU A 308 4.07 8.08 25.24
N PHE A 309 4.63 8.29 24.04
CA PHE A 309 6.05 8.56 23.85
C PHE A 309 6.50 9.82 24.54
N LEU A 310 5.65 10.84 24.60
CA LEU A 310 5.95 12.13 25.24
C LEU A 310 5.83 12.06 26.77
N ALA A 311 4.72 11.47 27.26
CA ALA A 311 4.40 11.45 28.69
C ALA A 311 5.20 10.40 29.46
N PHE A 312 5.55 9.28 28.82
CA PHE A 312 6.23 8.14 29.43
C PHE A 312 7.46 7.70 28.60
N PRO A 313 8.55 8.51 28.58
CA PRO A 313 9.78 8.16 27.86
C PRO A 313 10.58 7.10 28.63
N ASN A 314 10.03 5.92 28.78
CA ASN A 314 10.63 4.76 29.45
C ASN A 314 10.24 3.47 28.70
N LEU A 315 10.79 2.33 29.12
CA LEU A 315 10.57 1.04 28.48
C LEU A 315 9.07 0.74 28.25
N ALA A 316 8.24 0.92 29.29
CA ALA A 316 6.80 0.61 29.21
C ALA A 316 6.08 1.55 28.23
N GLY A 317 6.31 2.88 28.34
CA GLY A 317 5.68 3.87 27.48
C GLY A 317 6.08 3.72 26.00
N ILE A 318 7.36 3.45 25.71
CA ILE A 318 7.83 3.20 24.35
C ILE A 318 7.26 1.87 23.81
N ALA A 319 7.26 0.81 24.63
CA ALA A 319 6.73 -0.48 24.21
C ALA A 319 5.22 -0.41 23.91
N PHE A 320 4.44 0.17 24.81
CA PHE A 320 3.00 0.29 24.64
C PHE A 320 2.64 1.27 23.53
N GLY A 321 3.31 2.41 23.46
CA GLY A 321 3.13 3.38 22.39
C GLY A 321 3.45 2.79 21.00
N LYS A 322 4.53 2.00 20.90
CA LYS A 322 4.89 1.30 19.66
C LYS A 322 3.86 0.23 19.29
N ALA A 323 3.36 -0.53 20.26
CA ALA A 323 2.31 -1.53 20.05
C ALA A 323 1.02 -0.88 19.50
N VAL A 324 0.60 0.24 20.08
CA VAL A 324 -0.57 1.00 19.61
C VAL A 324 -0.35 1.58 18.22
N ASP A 325 0.82 2.16 17.94
CA ASP A 325 1.15 2.71 16.63
C ASP A 325 1.12 1.64 15.53
N ASP A 326 1.66 0.45 15.83
CA ASP A 326 1.71 -0.65 14.85
C ASP A 326 0.34 -1.32 14.67
N LEU A 327 -0.49 -1.42 15.70
CA LEU A 327 -1.90 -1.81 15.55
C LEU A 327 -2.65 -0.83 14.65
N GLY A 328 -2.43 0.47 14.79
CA GLY A 328 -2.98 1.47 13.90
C GLY A 328 -2.50 1.31 12.44
N LYS A 329 -1.23 0.94 12.23
CA LYS A 329 -0.70 0.63 10.89
C LYS A 329 -1.34 -0.63 10.29
N ALA A 330 -1.58 -1.65 11.11
CA ALA A 330 -2.27 -2.87 10.69
C ALA A 330 -3.72 -2.59 10.26
N ALA A 331 -4.40 -1.67 10.94
CA ALA A 331 -5.76 -1.24 10.59
C ALA A 331 -5.81 -0.42 9.28
N PHE A 332 -4.81 0.41 8.99
CA PHE A 332 -4.82 1.33 7.86
C PHE A 332 -4.90 0.63 6.51
N LYS A 333 -4.04 -0.33 6.24
CA LYS A 333 -3.89 -0.96 4.92
C LYS A 333 -5.19 -1.56 4.37
N PRO A 334 -5.94 -2.41 5.11
CA PRO A 334 -7.21 -2.96 4.62
C PRO A 334 -8.26 -1.87 4.40
N ALA A 335 -8.41 -0.96 5.35
CA ALA A 335 -9.43 0.09 5.27
C ALA A 335 -9.14 1.11 4.14
N TRP A 336 -7.87 1.46 3.94
CA TRP A 336 -7.45 2.33 2.84
C TRP A 336 -7.64 1.66 1.47
N GLY A 337 -7.28 0.37 1.37
CA GLY A 337 -7.50 -0.42 0.15
C GLY A 337 -8.97 -0.48 -0.25
N ALA A 338 -9.86 -0.69 0.71
CA ALA A 338 -11.30 -0.69 0.50
C ALA A 338 -11.81 0.71 0.08
N LEU A 339 -11.35 1.80 0.73
CA LEU A 339 -11.69 3.16 0.33
C LEU A 339 -11.22 3.50 -1.09
N MET A 340 -10.01 3.06 -1.47
CA MET A 340 -9.51 3.21 -2.85
C MET A 340 -10.40 2.48 -3.86
N ALA A 341 -10.86 1.28 -3.52
CA ALA A 341 -11.78 0.52 -4.36
C ALA A 341 -13.11 1.26 -4.56
N ASP A 342 -13.69 1.80 -3.49
CA ASP A 342 -14.95 2.56 -3.53
C ASP A 342 -14.80 3.83 -4.38
N VAL A 343 -13.78 4.65 -4.10
CA VAL A 343 -13.52 5.90 -4.85
C VAL A 343 -13.26 5.61 -6.33
N SER A 344 -12.53 4.54 -6.64
CA SER A 344 -12.22 4.17 -8.02
C SER A 344 -13.44 3.60 -8.78
N SER A 345 -14.46 3.12 -8.06
CA SER A 345 -15.70 2.62 -8.65
C SER A 345 -16.64 3.71 -9.18
N LEU A 346 -16.42 4.98 -8.76
CA LEU A 346 -17.21 6.14 -9.23
C LEU A 346 -17.00 6.41 -10.73
N ASP A 347 -15.83 6.06 -11.28
CA ASP A 347 -15.57 6.11 -12.72
C ASP A 347 -14.88 4.81 -13.14
N LYS A 348 -15.69 3.86 -13.62
CA LYS A 348 -15.21 2.54 -14.05
C LYS A 348 -14.22 2.60 -15.22
N THR A 349 -14.32 3.64 -16.07
CA THR A 349 -13.47 3.79 -17.27
C THR A 349 -12.05 4.26 -16.92
N ARG A 350 -11.87 4.89 -15.74
CA ARG A 350 -10.57 5.43 -15.27
C ARG A 350 -10.12 4.82 -13.94
N ARG A 351 -10.63 3.66 -13.60
CA ARG A 351 -10.41 3.00 -12.30
C ARG A 351 -8.92 2.86 -11.95
N ALA A 352 -8.13 2.31 -12.85
CA ALA A 352 -6.69 2.13 -12.64
C ALA A 352 -5.95 3.45 -12.44
N ARG A 353 -6.30 4.47 -13.23
CA ARG A 353 -5.74 5.83 -13.11
C ARG A 353 -6.07 6.46 -11.75
N THR A 354 -7.31 6.33 -11.29
CA THR A 354 -7.76 6.83 -9.98
C THR A 354 -6.98 6.17 -8.85
N ILE A 355 -6.85 4.83 -8.85
CA ILE A 355 -6.06 4.09 -7.87
C ILE A 355 -4.60 4.55 -7.88
N SER A 356 -4.01 4.76 -9.06
CA SER A 356 -2.63 5.24 -9.18
C SER A 356 -2.43 6.61 -8.53
N PHE A 357 -3.35 7.56 -8.72
CA PHE A 357 -3.29 8.86 -8.05
C PHE A 357 -3.42 8.73 -6.53
N LEU A 358 -4.30 7.87 -6.03
CA LEU A 358 -4.45 7.64 -4.58
C LEU A 358 -3.17 7.03 -3.98
N CYS A 359 -2.55 6.08 -4.69
CA CYS A 359 -1.24 5.53 -4.31
C CYS A 359 -0.13 6.60 -4.31
N LEU A 360 -0.15 7.54 -5.28
CA LEU A 360 0.82 8.65 -5.28
C LEU A 360 0.69 9.53 -4.03
N GLY A 361 -0.55 9.74 -3.54
CA GLY A 361 -0.77 10.44 -2.28
C GLY A 361 -0.15 9.70 -1.10
N GLU A 362 -0.34 8.39 -1.01
CA GLU A 362 0.28 7.55 0.03
C GLU A 362 1.81 7.61 -0.05
N ASP A 363 2.38 7.45 -1.24
CA ASP A 363 3.83 7.49 -1.47
C ASP A 363 4.43 8.87 -1.11
N ALA A 364 3.75 9.96 -1.49
CA ALA A 364 4.19 11.32 -1.15
C ALA A 364 4.23 11.55 0.37
N GLY A 365 3.21 11.07 1.09
CA GLY A 365 3.20 11.11 2.55
C GLY A 365 4.31 10.26 3.17
N GLU A 366 4.59 9.08 2.61
CA GLU A 366 5.67 8.18 3.07
C GLU A 366 7.05 8.83 2.95
N ILE A 367 7.24 9.67 1.93
CA ILE A 367 8.48 10.45 1.73
C ILE A 367 8.51 11.68 2.65
N ALA A 368 7.44 12.44 2.67
CA ALA A 368 7.38 13.71 3.39
C ALA A 368 7.42 13.56 4.92
N GLY A 369 6.80 12.51 5.46
CA GLY A 369 6.69 12.30 6.90
C GLY A 369 8.04 12.25 7.62
N PRO A 370 8.96 11.34 7.28
CA PRO A 370 10.28 11.26 7.92
C PRO A 370 11.14 12.50 7.70
N VAL A 371 11.05 13.14 6.53
CA VAL A 371 11.78 14.38 6.22
C VAL A 371 11.32 15.51 7.15
N LEU A 372 10.01 15.69 7.27
CA LEU A 372 9.42 16.69 8.17
C LEU A 372 9.82 16.41 9.62
N ALA A 373 9.72 15.17 10.07
CA ALA A 373 10.07 14.80 11.44
C ALA A 373 11.56 14.98 11.74
N GLY A 374 12.44 14.62 10.81
CA GLY A 374 13.89 14.84 10.93
C GLY A 374 14.25 16.32 11.03
N PHE A 375 13.61 17.18 10.22
CA PHE A 375 13.77 18.62 10.29
C PHE A 375 13.29 19.20 11.64
N LEU A 376 12.06 18.83 12.04
CA LEU A 376 11.48 19.28 13.30
C LEU A 376 12.33 18.85 14.51
N TRP A 377 12.85 17.61 14.48
CA TRP A 377 13.70 17.10 15.54
C TRP A 377 15.02 17.89 15.66
N SER A 378 15.68 18.10 14.53
CA SER A 378 16.96 18.83 14.53
C SER A 378 16.82 20.29 14.94
N ALA A 379 15.66 20.93 14.66
CA ALA A 379 15.43 22.33 14.97
C ALA A 379 14.87 22.56 16.40
N TRP A 380 13.96 21.72 16.86
CA TRP A 380 13.18 21.95 18.10
C TRP A 380 13.05 20.74 19.02
N GLY A 381 13.66 19.60 18.68
CA GLY A 381 13.67 18.41 19.52
C GLY A 381 12.42 17.53 19.43
N VAL A 382 12.45 16.44 20.20
CA VAL A 382 11.43 15.38 20.20
C VAL A 382 10.03 15.87 20.58
N PRO A 383 9.85 16.74 21.62
CA PRO A 383 8.50 17.18 22.00
C PRO A 383 7.74 17.88 20.87
N VAL A 384 8.43 18.69 20.06
CA VAL A 384 7.82 19.38 18.93
C VAL A 384 7.43 18.39 17.82
N VAL A 385 8.28 17.41 17.53
CA VAL A 385 7.95 16.34 16.56
C VAL A 385 6.68 15.60 16.95
N LEU A 386 6.59 15.18 18.22
CA LEU A 386 5.43 14.44 18.73
C LEU A 386 4.18 15.33 18.80
N GLY A 387 4.32 16.59 19.20
CA GLY A 387 3.23 17.57 19.21
C GLY A 387 2.68 17.85 17.81
N VAL A 388 3.55 18.07 16.83
CA VAL A 388 3.16 18.24 15.42
C VAL A 388 2.51 16.96 14.87
N ARG A 389 3.01 15.79 15.22
CA ARG A 389 2.40 14.52 14.83
C ARG A 389 0.99 14.36 15.39
N VAL A 390 0.74 14.73 16.64
CA VAL A 390 -0.59 14.74 17.26
C VAL A 390 -1.51 15.71 16.50
N LEU A 391 -1.06 16.93 16.26
CA LEU A 391 -1.83 17.93 15.52
C LEU A 391 -2.20 17.45 14.12
N LEU A 392 -1.24 16.92 13.36
CA LEU A 392 -1.48 16.37 12.04
C LEU A 392 -2.42 15.15 12.08
N ALA A 393 -2.31 14.29 13.10
CA ALA A 393 -3.22 13.15 13.26
C ALA A 393 -4.66 13.63 13.50
N LEU A 394 -4.88 14.61 14.37
CA LEU A 394 -6.19 15.18 14.62
C LEU A 394 -6.76 15.88 13.38
N LEU A 395 -5.97 16.68 12.68
CA LEU A 395 -6.37 17.32 11.42
C LEU A 395 -6.74 16.28 10.36
N THR A 396 -5.96 15.21 10.27
CA THR A 396 -6.24 14.10 9.34
C THR A 396 -7.57 13.42 9.65
N GLU A 397 -7.88 13.20 10.94
CA GLU A 397 -9.13 12.58 11.39
C GLU A 397 -10.35 13.46 11.07
N VAL A 398 -10.25 14.76 11.36
CA VAL A 398 -11.30 15.73 11.00
C VAL A 398 -11.49 15.75 9.49
N TYR A 399 -10.42 15.79 8.71
CA TYR A 399 -10.48 15.80 7.26
C TYR A 399 -11.10 14.49 6.71
N ALA A 400 -10.67 13.33 7.22
CA ALA A 400 -11.20 12.02 6.82
C ALA A 400 -12.70 11.89 7.12
N THR A 401 -13.16 12.30 8.31
CA THR A 401 -14.56 12.22 8.69
C THR A 401 -15.46 13.13 7.86
N THR A 402 -15.00 14.35 7.54
CA THR A 402 -15.73 15.29 6.66
C THR A 402 -15.80 14.75 5.23
N LEU A 403 -14.71 14.22 4.69
CA LEU A 403 -14.62 13.72 3.34
C LEU A 403 -15.48 12.45 3.12
N VAL A 404 -15.38 11.49 4.04
CA VAL A 404 -16.22 10.27 4.00
C VAL A 404 -17.69 10.60 4.23
N GLY A 405 -18.00 11.57 5.09
CA GLY A 405 -19.36 12.07 5.28
C GLY A 405 -19.95 12.68 4.01
N PHE A 406 -19.15 13.38 3.24
CA PHE A 406 -19.53 13.95 1.95
C PHE A 406 -19.84 12.87 0.90
N LEU A 407 -18.99 11.84 0.78
CA LEU A 407 -19.22 10.69 -0.11
C LEU A 407 -20.53 9.98 0.20
N ASN A 408 -20.75 9.65 1.46
CA ASN A 408 -21.98 8.97 1.87
C ASN A 408 -23.25 9.78 1.56
N ARG A 409 -23.16 11.11 1.62
CA ARG A 409 -24.27 12.00 1.20
C ARG A 409 -24.47 11.95 -0.30
N GLN A 410 -23.41 11.98 -1.11
CA GLN A 410 -23.53 11.90 -2.57
C GLN A 410 -24.14 10.58 -3.01
N GLN A 411 -23.66 9.45 -2.48
CA GLN A 411 -24.21 8.12 -2.80
C GLN A 411 -25.70 8.01 -2.43
N ARG A 412 -26.11 8.56 -1.29
CA ARG A 412 -27.54 8.61 -0.91
C ARG A 412 -28.36 9.48 -1.83
N MET A 413 -27.85 10.61 -2.27
CA MET A 413 -28.54 11.50 -3.20
C MET A 413 -28.67 10.86 -4.58
N GLU A 414 -27.68 10.16 -5.08
CA GLU A 414 -27.72 9.41 -6.33
C GLU A 414 -28.71 8.24 -6.24
N ALA A 415 -28.69 7.46 -5.16
CA ALA A 415 -29.64 6.38 -4.93
C ALA A 415 -31.08 6.91 -4.86
N PHE A 416 -31.28 8.05 -4.20
CA PHE A 416 -32.60 8.71 -4.11
C PHE A 416 -33.06 9.24 -5.47
N SER A 417 -32.19 9.84 -6.27
CA SER A 417 -32.50 10.32 -7.62
C SER A 417 -32.85 9.17 -8.56
N VAL A 418 -32.15 8.04 -8.48
CA VAL A 418 -32.47 6.83 -9.25
C VAL A 418 -33.83 6.25 -8.83
N ALA A 419 -34.09 6.20 -7.52
CA ALA A 419 -35.41 5.75 -7.03
C ALA A 419 -36.57 6.62 -7.50
N ILE A 420 -36.41 7.95 -7.48
CA ILE A 420 -37.42 8.89 -8.02
C ILE A 420 -37.62 8.70 -9.52
N ALA A 421 -36.53 8.54 -10.30
CA ALA A 421 -36.63 8.31 -11.74
C ALA A 421 -37.36 7.00 -12.04
N ALA A 422 -37.07 5.93 -11.31
CA ALA A 422 -37.74 4.63 -11.45
C ALA A 422 -39.25 4.73 -11.12
N THR A 423 -39.63 5.46 -10.06
CA THR A 423 -41.01 5.67 -9.65
C THR A 423 -41.78 6.49 -10.70
N ARG A 424 -41.11 7.46 -11.32
CA ARG A 424 -41.71 8.29 -12.39
C ARG A 424 -42.00 7.50 -13.66
N THR A 425 -41.06 6.63 -14.04
CA THR A 425 -41.20 5.73 -15.20
C THR A 425 -42.37 4.75 -14.99
N ILE A 426 -42.52 4.18 -13.79
CA ILE A 426 -43.63 3.28 -13.45
C ILE A 426 -44.98 4.04 -13.49
N GLY A 427 -44.99 5.29 -13.00
CA GLY A 427 -46.20 6.13 -13.04
C GLY A 427 -46.62 6.55 -14.45
N GLU A 428 -45.68 6.70 -15.38
CA GLU A 428 -45.95 6.99 -16.80
C GLU A 428 -46.47 5.75 -17.53
N PHE A 429 -45.95 4.55 -17.25
CA PHE A 429 -46.47 3.29 -17.78
C PHE A 429 -47.92 3.02 -17.31
N SER A 430 -48.21 3.23 -16.03
CA SER A 430 -49.57 3.06 -15.46
C SER A 430 -50.60 4.02 -16.04
N LYS A 431 -50.20 5.22 -16.51
CA LYS A 431 -51.09 6.16 -17.19
C LYS A 431 -51.33 5.80 -18.67
N GLY A 432 -50.32 5.27 -19.35
CA GLY A 432 -50.44 4.81 -20.74
C GLY A 432 -51.40 3.64 -20.89
N ASP A 433 -51.42 2.69 -19.95
CA ASP A 433 -52.32 1.54 -19.97
C ASP A 433 -53.76 1.91 -19.64
N ALA A 434 -53.97 3.00 -18.86
CA ALA A 434 -55.35 3.50 -18.55
C ALA A 434 -56.00 4.27 -19.71
N GLU A 435 -55.21 4.86 -20.63
CA GLU A 435 -55.75 5.55 -21.83
C GLU A 435 -56.04 4.60 -22.99
N THR A 436 -55.43 3.42 -23.04
CA THR A 436 -55.69 2.43 -24.10
C THR A 436 -56.92 1.56 -23.83
N ASP A 437 -57.44 1.51 -22.59
CA ASP A 437 -58.60 0.70 -22.21
C ASP A 437 -59.94 1.48 -22.27
N SER A 438 -59.89 2.80 -22.66
CA SER A 438 -61.01 3.66 -22.72
C SER A 438 -61.41 4.14 -24.15
N GLY A 439 -60.84 3.48 -25.21
CA GLY A 439 -61.09 3.81 -26.62
C GLY A 439 -61.96 2.76 -27.34
#